data_5d7aad766c7a4ec451cd18fcc2f6d0a6
#
_entry.id   5d7aad766c7a4ec451cd18fcc2f6d0a6
#
_cell.length_a   1.000
_cell.length_b   1.000
_cell.length_c   1.000
_cell.angle_alpha   90.00
_cell.angle_beta   90.00
_cell.angle_gamma   90.00
#
_symmetry.space_group_name_H-M   'P 1'
#
loop_
_entity.id
_entity.type
_entity.pdbx_description
1 polymer ?
#
loop_
_entity_poly.entity_id
_entity_poly.type
_entity_poly.pdbx_seq_one_letter_code
_entity_poly.pdbx_strand_id
1 'polypeptide(L)'
;MPKVFNTTAVCIPEEHYMVDISGRLEEIKSLVDAGKYFTINRARQYGKTTTLRALYRYLQKEYYVVLLDFQTFDNDKFENGNVFSAAFINSFLRSLKRNTLSPELEDAIKNILHSTDYTDKYFSLKELFEQLSDLCAAAEKKIVLMIDEVDSASNNQVFLDFLAQLRAQYIERDIQPTFRAVILAGVYDVKNLRRKIRPDEVHKYNSPWNIAADFKVDMSFSREEIAGMLDEYEKDYHTGMDVEFLAGLIREYTSGYPFLVSRICQLLDEEISVKKEYGGKKSAWTKKGFLEAVRILLSEKNMLFESLREKLESYPELNSMLYSLLFTGKVIVYNYYETSINIATMFGFVKNENGVLAVSNRIFETWLYNLYLSSAEMQKKEIYAASLIDKNQFITNGYLNMRLVLEKFVQHFHDLYGDSDETFLEDEGRKYFLLYLRPIINGTGNYYIETQTREQKRTDIIVDYLGEQYIIEMKI
;
A
#
# COMPACT_ATOMS: atom_id res chain seq x y z
N MET A 1 29.12 -7.44 2.69
CA MET A 1 28.42 -7.96 1.49
C MET A 1 27.75 -6.80 0.82
N PRO A 2 27.64 -6.75 -0.52
CA PRO A 2 26.86 -5.71 -1.16
C PRO A 2 25.40 -5.78 -0.67
N LYS A 3 24.74 -4.62 -0.56
CA LYS A 3 23.32 -4.54 -0.21
C LYS A 3 22.45 -5.13 -1.32
N VAL A 4 21.20 -5.46 -0.99
CA VAL A 4 20.22 -5.96 -1.94
C VAL A 4 18.92 -5.15 -1.87
N PHE A 5 18.09 -5.21 -2.91
CA PHE A 5 16.73 -4.66 -2.86
C PHE A 5 15.81 -5.66 -2.17
N ASN A 6 15.17 -5.24 -1.07
CA ASN A 6 14.30 -6.10 -0.29
C ASN A 6 12.82 -5.83 -0.57
N THR A 7 12.07 -6.89 -0.81
CA THR A 7 10.62 -6.86 -1.05
C THR A 7 9.83 -7.65 -0.01
N THR A 8 10.52 -8.27 0.95
CA THR A 8 9.92 -9.11 1.99
C THR A 8 10.26 -8.60 3.38
N ALA A 9 9.32 -8.76 4.31
CA ALA A 9 9.51 -8.40 5.71
C ALA A 9 10.01 -6.95 5.93
N VAL A 10 11.01 -6.76 6.77
CA VAL A 10 11.52 -5.46 7.21
C VAL A 10 12.83 -5.13 6.48
N CYS A 11 12.94 -3.92 5.98
CA CYS A 11 14.20 -3.42 5.44
C CYS A 11 15.16 -3.02 6.57
N ILE A 12 16.42 -3.39 6.40
CA ILE A 12 17.53 -3.14 7.33
C ILE A 12 18.58 -2.29 6.59
N PRO A 13 18.92 -1.10 7.07
CA PRO A 13 19.79 -0.16 6.34
C PRO A 13 21.19 -0.71 6.01
N GLU A 14 21.70 -1.60 6.83
CA GLU A 14 23.04 -2.21 6.66
C GLU A 14 23.06 -3.30 5.58
N GLU A 15 21.88 -3.87 5.25
CA GLU A 15 21.75 -5.03 4.34
C GLU A 15 21.01 -4.69 3.04
N HIS A 16 20.21 -3.60 3.07
CA HIS A 16 19.29 -3.30 1.98
C HIS A 16 19.47 -1.89 1.43
N TYR A 17 19.33 -1.72 0.12
CA TYR A 17 19.15 -0.40 -0.49
C TYR A 17 17.80 0.16 -0.08
N MET A 18 17.80 1.33 0.53
CA MET A 18 16.61 1.96 1.11
C MET A 18 16.58 3.45 0.79
N VAL A 19 15.38 3.99 0.71
CA VAL A 19 15.20 5.44 0.70
C VAL A 19 15.49 6.01 2.09
N ASP A 20 15.98 7.25 2.15
CA ASP A 20 16.12 7.98 3.41
C ASP A 20 14.73 8.45 3.88
N ILE A 21 14.32 7.94 5.03
CA ILE A 21 13.05 8.29 5.67
C ILE A 21 13.22 9.22 6.88
N SER A 22 14.38 9.83 7.06
CA SER A 22 14.71 10.65 8.24
C SER A 22 13.73 11.81 8.42
N GLY A 23 13.41 12.56 7.36
CA GLY A 23 12.43 13.64 7.42
C GLY A 23 11.03 13.15 7.84
N ARG A 24 10.64 11.98 7.35
CA ARG A 24 9.37 11.32 7.73
C ARG A 24 9.35 10.91 9.21
N LEU A 25 10.47 10.42 9.74
CA LEU A 25 10.60 10.10 11.16
C LEU A 25 10.47 11.35 12.03
N GLU A 26 11.01 12.51 11.60
CA GLU A 26 10.88 13.78 12.27
C GLU A 26 9.42 14.27 12.31
N GLU A 27 8.70 14.16 11.19
CA GLU A 27 7.27 14.50 11.15
C GLU A 27 6.46 13.61 12.10
N ILE A 28 6.72 12.30 12.14
CA ILE A 28 6.04 11.37 13.05
C ILE A 28 6.42 11.69 14.51
N LYS A 29 7.71 11.98 14.77
CA LYS A 29 8.16 12.41 16.11
C LYS A 29 7.43 13.65 16.59
N SER A 30 7.16 14.62 15.72
CA SER A 30 6.41 15.82 16.07
C SER A 30 5.01 15.50 16.61
N LEU A 31 4.34 14.47 16.09
CA LEU A 31 3.06 13.98 16.66
C LEU A 31 3.25 13.34 18.02
N VAL A 32 4.34 12.59 18.22
CA VAL A 32 4.69 11.97 19.51
C VAL A 32 5.00 13.07 20.54
N ASP A 33 5.80 14.07 20.17
CA ASP A 33 6.17 15.20 21.03
C ASP A 33 4.94 16.03 21.44
N ALA A 34 3.95 16.12 20.56
CA ALA A 34 2.67 16.76 20.85
C ALA A 34 1.72 15.87 21.69
N GLY A 35 2.12 14.66 22.10
CA GLY A 35 1.30 13.75 22.90
C GLY A 35 0.07 13.25 22.15
N LYS A 36 0.16 13.01 20.84
CA LYS A 36 -0.98 12.55 20.04
C LYS A 36 -1.06 11.03 20.03
N TYR A 37 -2.29 10.53 20.07
CA TYR A 37 -2.60 9.14 19.71
C TYR A 37 -3.03 9.15 18.25
N PHE A 38 -2.51 8.23 17.42
CA PHE A 38 -2.82 8.21 15.99
C PHE A 38 -2.66 6.81 15.40
N THR A 39 -3.17 6.65 14.18
CA THR A 39 -3.11 5.39 13.44
C THR A 39 -2.35 5.59 12.13
N ILE A 40 -1.38 4.73 11.86
CA ILE A 40 -0.72 4.59 10.56
C ILE A 40 -1.50 3.55 9.76
N ASN A 41 -2.56 3.99 9.09
CA ASN A 41 -3.38 3.14 8.23
C ASN A 41 -2.93 3.31 6.76
N ARG A 42 -2.24 2.33 6.25
CA ARG A 42 -1.76 2.27 4.87
C ARG A 42 -1.99 0.86 4.31
N ALA A 43 -2.11 0.79 3.00
CA ALA A 43 -2.24 -0.47 2.27
C ALA A 43 -1.15 -1.49 2.64
N ARG A 44 -1.32 -2.75 2.26
CA ARG A 44 -0.29 -3.77 2.44
C ARG A 44 1.00 -3.37 1.72
N GLN A 45 2.14 -3.80 2.26
CA GLN A 45 3.47 -3.56 1.67
C GLN A 45 3.79 -2.07 1.42
N TYR A 46 3.20 -1.20 2.23
CA TYR A 46 3.44 0.25 2.20
C TYR A 46 4.52 0.70 3.18
N GLY A 47 5.33 -0.22 3.69
CA GLY A 47 6.47 0.08 4.56
C GLY A 47 6.13 0.37 6.02
N LYS A 48 4.90 0.06 6.51
CA LYS A 48 4.46 0.32 7.89
C LYS A 48 5.43 -0.23 8.93
N THR A 49 5.69 -1.54 8.90
CA THR A 49 6.57 -2.22 9.86
C THR A 49 8.01 -1.70 9.80
N THR A 50 8.53 -1.42 8.60
CA THR A 50 9.86 -0.81 8.43
C THR A 50 9.91 0.56 9.08
N THR A 51 8.90 1.40 8.84
CA THR A 51 8.80 2.74 9.44
C THR A 51 8.67 2.65 10.96
N LEU A 52 7.84 1.74 11.51
CA LEU A 52 7.72 1.55 12.97
C LEU A 52 9.05 1.11 13.59
N ARG A 53 9.81 0.23 12.95
CA ARG A 53 11.12 -0.21 13.46
C ARG A 53 12.18 0.89 13.40
N ALA A 54 12.16 1.70 12.34
CA ALA A 54 13.02 2.88 12.24
C ALA A 54 12.65 3.91 13.32
N LEU A 55 11.35 4.16 13.49
CA LEU A 55 10.81 5.07 14.52
C LEU A 55 11.14 4.58 15.95
N TYR A 56 11.06 3.26 16.20
CA TYR A 56 11.46 2.65 17.45
C TYR A 56 12.90 3.05 17.84
N ARG A 57 13.85 2.85 16.93
CA ARG A 57 15.26 3.22 17.15
C ARG A 57 15.44 4.74 17.31
N TYR A 58 14.71 5.51 16.53
CA TYR A 58 14.80 6.96 16.52
C TYR A 58 14.31 7.59 17.83
N LEU A 59 13.19 7.09 18.38
CA LEU A 59 12.56 7.61 19.59
C LEU A 59 13.26 7.15 20.89
N GLN A 60 14.00 6.05 20.91
CA GLN A 60 14.66 5.51 22.12
C GLN A 60 15.63 6.50 22.78
N LYS A 61 16.11 7.49 22.06
CA LYS A 61 16.98 8.54 22.61
C LYS A 61 16.28 9.36 23.69
N GLU A 62 14.98 9.62 23.53
CA GLU A 62 14.20 10.53 24.36
C GLU A 62 13.06 9.85 25.13
N TYR A 63 12.62 8.70 24.68
CA TYR A 63 11.46 7.98 25.19
C TYR A 63 11.80 6.53 25.55
N TYR A 64 11.05 5.95 26.46
CA TYR A 64 10.92 4.49 26.52
C TYR A 64 9.91 4.05 25.48
N VAL A 65 10.36 3.21 24.56
CA VAL A 65 9.51 2.78 23.44
C VAL A 65 9.14 1.31 23.60
N VAL A 66 7.84 1.03 23.59
CA VAL A 66 7.28 -0.32 23.60
C VAL A 66 6.71 -0.59 22.22
N LEU A 67 7.24 -1.59 21.54
CA LEU A 67 6.75 -2.05 20.23
C LEU A 67 6.19 -3.46 20.39
N LEU A 68 4.90 -3.61 20.09
CA LEU A 68 4.18 -4.87 20.09
C LEU A 68 3.74 -5.21 18.66
N ASP A 69 3.58 -6.50 18.39
CA ASP A 69 3.05 -7.04 17.14
C ASP A 69 1.87 -7.95 17.46
N PHE A 70 0.66 -7.53 17.08
CA PHE A 70 -0.56 -8.28 17.37
C PHE A 70 -0.74 -9.50 16.45
N GLN A 71 0.04 -9.63 15.39
CA GLN A 71 0.11 -10.89 14.64
C GLN A 71 0.60 -12.06 15.49
N THR A 72 1.38 -11.78 16.57
CA THR A 72 1.88 -12.79 17.50
C THR A 72 0.86 -13.19 18.58
N PHE A 73 -0.29 -12.55 18.60
CA PHE A 73 -1.39 -12.86 19.51
C PHE A 73 -2.34 -13.83 18.82
N ASP A 74 -2.32 -15.09 19.24
CA ASP A 74 -3.29 -16.09 18.79
C ASP A 74 -4.72 -15.68 19.15
N ASN A 75 -5.71 -16.20 18.44
CA ASN A 75 -7.13 -15.89 18.69
C ASN A 75 -7.53 -16.14 20.15
N ASP A 76 -6.96 -17.16 20.79
CA ASP A 76 -7.20 -17.48 22.21
C ASP A 76 -6.82 -16.32 23.15
N LYS A 77 -5.88 -15.46 22.75
CA LYS A 77 -5.48 -14.26 23.53
C LYS A 77 -6.56 -13.17 23.53
N PHE A 78 -7.52 -13.24 22.62
CA PHE A 78 -8.67 -12.35 22.54
C PHE A 78 -9.97 -12.99 23.03
N GLU A 79 -9.91 -14.16 23.68
CA GLU A 79 -11.09 -14.88 24.17
C GLU A 79 -11.88 -14.04 25.19
N ASN A 80 -11.18 -13.43 26.15
CA ASN A 80 -11.78 -12.54 27.15
C ASN A 80 -10.75 -11.51 27.67
N GLY A 81 -11.24 -10.52 28.43
CA GLY A 81 -10.41 -9.42 28.94
C GLY A 81 -9.26 -9.87 29.85
N ASN A 82 -9.43 -10.94 30.63
CA ASN A 82 -8.41 -11.43 31.55
C ASN A 82 -7.25 -12.09 30.79
N VAL A 83 -7.56 -12.97 29.84
CA VAL A 83 -6.55 -13.64 29.01
C VAL A 83 -5.77 -12.60 28.17
N PHE A 84 -6.48 -11.64 27.60
CA PHE A 84 -5.87 -10.55 26.85
C PHE A 84 -4.95 -9.70 27.73
N SER A 85 -5.42 -9.29 28.92
CA SER A 85 -4.66 -8.46 29.85
C SER A 85 -3.35 -9.13 30.27
N ALA A 86 -3.39 -10.43 30.59
CA ALA A 86 -2.21 -11.20 30.95
C ALA A 86 -1.22 -11.33 29.76
N ALA A 87 -1.71 -11.58 28.54
CA ALA A 87 -0.89 -11.65 27.35
C ALA A 87 -0.26 -10.29 27.02
N PHE A 88 -1.06 -9.22 27.12
CA PHE A 88 -0.63 -7.86 26.84
C PHE A 88 0.47 -7.40 27.78
N ILE A 89 0.27 -7.49 29.11
CA ILE A 89 1.26 -7.01 30.07
C ILE A 89 2.58 -7.78 29.97
N ASN A 90 2.53 -9.10 29.74
CA ASN A 90 3.75 -9.89 29.54
C ASN A 90 4.53 -9.44 28.30
N SER A 91 3.84 -9.20 27.18
CA SER A 91 4.47 -8.70 25.94
C SER A 91 4.98 -7.27 26.10
N PHE A 92 4.23 -6.43 26.81
CA PHE A 92 4.59 -5.07 27.13
C PHE A 92 5.87 -5.00 27.97
N LEU A 93 5.94 -5.72 29.08
CA LEU A 93 7.11 -5.76 29.95
C LEU A 93 8.34 -6.34 29.24
N ARG A 94 8.17 -7.36 28.40
CA ARG A 94 9.26 -7.91 27.58
C ARG A 94 9.80 -6.86 26.61
N SER A 95 8.93 -6.07 25.98
CA SER A 95 9.34 -5.02 25.04
C SER A 95 9.98 -3.83 25.80
N LEU A 96 9.40 -3.42 26.93
CA LEU A 96 9.91 -2.34 27.75
C LEU A 96 11.34 -2.62 28.25
N LYS A 97 11.64 -3.85 28.66
CA LYS A 97 12.96 -4.30 29.09
C LYS A 97 14.06 -4.26 28.02
N ARG A 98 13.72 -3.98 26.76
CA ARG A 98 14.70 -3.74 25.68
C ARG A 98 15.27 -2.32 25.70
N ASN A 99 14.69 -1.42 26.49
CA ASN A 99 15.21 -0.08 26.72
C ASN A 99 16.22 -0.13 27.90
N THR A 100 17.11 0.86 27.98
CA THR A 100 17.92 1.08 29.19
C THR A 100 17.05 1.76 30.23
N LEU A 101 16.60 1.02 31.22
CA LEU A 101 15.63 1.46 32.23
C LEU A 101 16.29 2.18 33.40
N SER A 102 15.54 3.08 34.08
CA SER A 102 15.94 3.62 35.35
C SER A 102 15.71 2.59 36.49
N PRO A 103 16.46 2.69 37.63
CA PRO A 103 16.26 1.78 38.76
C PRO A 103 14.83 1.78 39.31
N GLU A 104 14.19 2.95 39.36
CA GLU A 104 12.81 3.13 39.85
C GLU A 104 11.82 2.34 38.97
N LEU A 105 11.99 2.40 37.64
CA LEU A 105 11.14 1.67 36.71
C LEU A 105 11.41 0.14 36.75
N GLU A 106 12.67 -0.26 36.94
CA GLU A 106 12.99 -1.69 37.13
C GLU A 106 12.34 -2.24 38.40
N ASP A 107 12.36 -1.48 39.52
CA ASP A 107 11.73 -1.88 40.76
C ASP A 107 10.19 -1.90 40.65
N ALA A 108 9.58 -0.95 39.96
CA ALA A 108 8.16 -0.99 39.64
C ALA A 108 7.78 -2.25 38.84
N ILE A 109 8.58 -2.61 37.85
CA ILE A 109 8.37 -3.86 37.07
C ILE A 109 8.49 -5.11 37.96
N LYS A 110 9.47 -5.18 38.87
CA LYS A 110 9.62 -6.29 39.82
C LYS A 110 8.40 -6.40 40.73
N ASN A 111 7.94 -5.29 41.26
CA ASN A 111 6.78 -5.23 42.16
C ASN A 111 5.52 -5.76 41.45
N ILE A 112 5.27 -5.30 40.22
CA ILE A 112 4.14 -5.78 39.40
C ILE A 112 4.25 -7.31 39.16
N LEU A 113 5.43 -7.81 38.80
CA LEU A 113 5.66 -9.25 38.56
C LEU A 113 5.47 -10.12 39.82
N HIS A 114 5.76 -9.57 41.01
CA HIS A 114 5.62 -10.31 42.26
C HIS A 114 4.22 -10.21 42.87
N SER A 115 3.51 -9.10 42.63
CA SER A 115 2.18 -8.85 43.25
C SER A 115 1.01 -9.37 42.42
N THR A 116 1.22 -9.71 41.15
CA THR A 116 0.13 -10.04 40.23
C THR A 116 0.17 -11.50 39.82
N ASP A 117 -0.90 -12.23 40.16
CA ASP A 117 -1.14 -13.55 39.60
C ASP A 117 -1.88 -13.39 38.24
N TYR A 118 -1.12 -13.50 37.15
CA TYR A 118 -1.66 -13.39 35.79
C TYR A 118 -2.53 -14.59 35.38
N THR A 119 -2.64 -15.61 36.20
CA THR A 119 -3.57 -16.72 36.03
C THR A 119 -4.91 -16.43 36.69
N ASP A 120 -5.00 -15.37 37.50
CA ASP A 120 -6.21 -14.97 38.18
C ASP A 120 -7.26 -14.44 37.17
N LYS A 121 -8.46 -15.03 37.24
CA LYS A 121 -9.63 -14.58 36.48
C LYS A 121 -10.06 -13.11 36.77
N TYR A 122 -9.51 -12.49 37.79
CA TYR A 122 -9.80 -11.12 38.19
C TYR A 122 -8.82 -10.10 37.59
N PHE A 123 -7.76 -10.52 36.88
CA PHE A 123 -6.87 -9.60 36.19
C PHE A 123 -7.50 -9.08 34.90
N SER A 124 -8.41 -8.12 35.02
CA SER A 124 -9.18 -7.54 33.93
C SER A 124 -8.44 -6.41 33.20
N LEU A 125 -9.08 -5.84 32.18
CA LEU A 125 -8.56 -4.64 31.50
C LEU A 125 -8.38 -3.46 32.46
N LYS A 126 -9.21 -3.33 33.48
CA LYS A 126 -9.10 -2.25 34.45
C LYS A 126 -7.79 -2.36 35.24
N GLU A 127 -7.52 -3.52 35.83
CA GLU A 127 -6.29 -3.79 36.57
C GLU A 127 -5.05 -3.65 35.68
N LEU A 128 -5.14 -4.10 34.42
CA LEU A 128 -4.08 -3.86 33.43
C LEU A 128 -3.75 -2.38 33.29
N PHE A 129 -4.76 -1.53 33.08
CA PHE A 129 -4.55 -0.10 32.86
C PHE A 129 -4.09 0.64 34.11
N GLU A 130 -4.47 0.18 35.32
CA GLU A 130 -3.92 0.67 36.57
C GLU A 130 -2.40 0.38 36.64
N GLN A 131 -1.97 -0.85 36.35
CA GLN A 131 -0.54 -1.19 36.32
C GLN A 131 0.24 -0.42 35.25
N LEU A 132 -0.35 -0.23 34.06
CA LEU A 132 0.27 0.58 33.02
C LEU A 132 0.43 2.05 33.44
N SER A 133 -0.52 2.60 34.18
CA SER A 133 -0.44 3.94 34.75
C SER A 133 0.68 4.04 35.82
N ASP A 134 0.81 3.04 36.69
CA ASP A 134 1.88 2.96 37.68
C ASP A 134 3.27 2.90 37.02
N LEU A 135 3.42 2.13 35.94
CA LEU A 135 4.66 2.11 35.16
C LEU A 135 4.96 3.46 34.52
N CYS A 136 3.94 4.14 33.98
CA CYS A 136 4.10 5.47 33.42
C CYS A 136 4.47 6.52 34.51
N ALA A 137 3.99 6.34 35.72
CA ALA A 137 4.35 7.19 36.87
C ALA A 137 5.79 6.99 37.33
N ALA A 138 6.26 5.75 37.37
CA ALA A 138 7.62 5.38 37.78
C ALA A 138 8.67 5.68 36.70
N ALA A 139 8.27 5.91 35.46
CA ALA A 139 9.18 6.08 34.35
C ALA A 139 9.81 7.46 34.31
N GLU A 140 11.16 7.54 34.33
CA GLU A 140 11.93 8.77 34.15
C GLU A 140 11.68 9.41 32.77
N LYS A 141 11.71 8.61 31.71
CA LYS A 141 11.32 9.02 30.36
C LYS A 141 9.89 8.62 30.08
N LYS A 142 9.15 9.47 29.39
CA LYS A 142 7.77 9.12 29.00
C LYS A 142 7.74 7.88 28.10
N ILE A 143 6.70 7.05 28.26
CA ILE A 143 6.53 5.80 27.50
C ILE A 143 5.72 6.09 26.22
N VAL A 144 6.18 5.58 25.09
CA VAL A 144 5.48 5.55 23.80
C VAL A 144 5.10 4.10 23.50
N LEU A 145 3.81 3.84 23.28
CA LEU A 145 3.29 2.54 22.90
C LEU A 145 3.07 2.49 21.39
N MET A 146 3.66 1.51 20.73
CA MET A 146 3.49 1.23 19.30
C MET A 146 2.98 -0.20 19.13
N ILE A 147 1.89 -0.38 18.36
CA ILE A 147 1.29 -1.69 18.10
C ILE A 147 1.18 -1.87 16.58
N ASP A 148 1.88 -2.85 16.05
CA ASP A 148 1.81 -3.25 14.65
C ASP A 148 0.73 -4.33 14.44
N GLU A 149 0.27 -4.47 13.19
CA GLU A 149 -0.70 -5.48 12.73
C GLU A 149 -1.98 -5.52 13.57
N VAL A 150 -2.52 -4.33 13.94
CA VAL A 150 -3.77 -4.23 14.72
C VAL A 150 -4.99 -4.83 14.00
N ASP A 151 -4.85 -5.09 12.71
CA ASP A 151 -5.88 -5.73 11.89
C ASP A 151 -6.20 -7.15 12.35
N SER A 152 -5.22 -7.87 12.90
CA SER A 152 -5.40 -9.23 13.45
C SER A 152 -6.36 -9.24 14.63
N ALA A 153 -6.39 -8.15 15.40
CA ALA A 153 -7.29 -7.95 16.54
C ALA A 153 -8.66 -7.36 16.17
N SER A 154 -8.83 -6.91 14.94
CA SER A 154 -9.94 -6.03 14.51
C SER A 154 -11.35 -6.64 14.64
N ASN A 155 -11.47 -7.95 14.72
CA ASN A 155 -12.74 -8.67 14.82
C ASN A 155 -13.14 -9.03 16.28
N ASN A 156 -12.34 -8.60 17.28
CA ASN A 156 -12.49 -9.01 18.66
C ASN A 156 -13.09 -7.89 19.52
N GLN A 157 -14.12 -8.19 20.30
CA GLN A 157 -14.74 -7.23 21.22
C GLN A 157 -13.75 -6.74 22.28
N VAL A 158 -12.88 -7.62 22.77
CA VAL A 158 -11.83 -7.28 23.78
C VAL A 158 -10.90 -6.19 23.27
N PHE A 159 -10.57 -6.19 21.97
CA PHE A 159 -9.76 -5.13 21.38
C PHE A 159 -10.49 -3.78 21.35
N LEU A 160 -11.80 -3.78 21.09
CA LEU A 160 -12.59 -2.54 21.18
C LEU A 160 -12.64 -2.00 22.62
N ASP A 161 -12.76 -2.89 23.60
CA ASP A 161 -12.77 -2.52 25.00
C ASP A 161 -11.40 -2.00 25.45
N PHE A 162 -10.30 -2.59 24.96
CA PHE A 162 -8.93 -2.08 25.13
C PHE A 162 -8.76 -0.66 24.56
N LEU A 163 -9.28 -0.41 23.35
CA LEU A 163 -9.26 0.93 22.74
C LEU A 163 -10.08 1.94 23.56
N ALA A 164 -11.19 1.50 24.15
CA ALA A 164 -12.01 2.34 25.03
C ALA A 164 -11.24 2.73 26.31
N GLN A 165 -10.46 1.81 26.90
CA GLN A 165 -9.60 2.10 28.04
C GLN A 165 -8.47 3.07 27.66
N LEU A 166 -7.79 2.88 26.52
CA LEU A 166 -6.79 3.82 26.02
C LEU A 166 -7.37 5.23 25.85
N ARG A 167 -8.62 5.30 25.35
CA ARG A 167 -9.32 6.58 25.23
C ARG A 167 -9.61 7.22 26.59
N ALA A 168 -10.09 6.46 27.57
CA ALA A 168 -10.36 6.95 28.91
C ALA A 168 -9.09 7.53 29.54
N GLN A 169 -7.99 6.80 29.50
CA GLN A 169 -6.69 7.24 29.96
C GLN A 169 -6.17 8.50 29.23
N TYR A 170 -6.41 8.61 27.92
CA TYR A 170 -6.04 9.79 27.15
C TYR A 170 -6.82 11.04 27.58
N ILE A 171 -8.09 10.89 27.94
CA ILE A 171 -8.94 12.00 28.39
C ILE A 171 -8.51 12.48 29.78
N GLU A 172 -8.11 11.56 30.65
CA GLU A 172 -7.70 11.84 32.04
C GLU A 172 -6.19 12.07 32.21
N ARG A 173 -5.45 12.24 31.12
CA ARG A 173 -3.97 12.33 31.13
C ARG A 173 -3.39 13.55 31.87
N ASP A 174 -4.19 14.53 32.21
CA ASP A 174 -3.84 15.67 33.05
C ASP A 174 -3.89 15.33 34.53
N ILE A 175 -4.62 14.29 34.94
CA ILE A 175 -4.81 13.81 36.29
C ILE A 175 -4.01 12.53 36.55
N GLN A 176 -4.01 11.62 35.58
CA GLN A 176 -3.39 10.30 35.69
C GLN A 176 -2.22 10.11 34.72
N PRO A 177 -1.07 9.56 35.18
CA PRO A 177 0.03 9.21 34.32
C PRO A 177 -0.40 8.19 33.24
N THR A 178 -0.07 8.46 31.98
CA THR A 178 -0.37 7.57 30.87
C THR A 178 0.70 7.70 29.78
N PHE A 179 0.54 6.94 28.69
CA PHE A 179 1.45 6.98 27.54
C PHE A 179 1.56 8.38 26.95
N ARG A 180 2.79 8.77 26.57
CA ARG A 180 3.03 10.01 25.83
C ARG A 180 2.32 10.00 24.49
N ALA A 181 2.43 8.89 23.77
CA ALA A 181 1.76 8.68 22.51
C ALA A 181 1.41 7.19 22.35
N VAL A 182 0.34 6.91 21.60
CA VAL A 182 -0.02 5.56 21.15
C VAL A 182 -0.12 5.57 19.64
N ILE A 183 0.64 4.68 19.01
CA ILE A 183 0.70 4.52 17.55
C ILE A 183 0.17 3.14 17.21
N LEU A 184 -0.93 3.08 16.48
CA LEU A 184 -1.49 1.84 15.96
C LEU A 184 -1.17 1.73 14.47
N ALA A 185 -0.67 0.60 14.01
CA ALA A 185 -0.42 0.39 12.58
C ALA A 185 -1.23 -0.78 12.03
N GLY A 186 -1.86 -0.56 10.89
CA GLY A 186 -2.69 -1.55 10.21
C GLY A 186 -3.14 -1.08 8.83
N VAL A 187 -3.96 -1.88 8.18
CA VAL A 187 -4.61 -1.53 6.90
C VAL A 187 -5.95 -0.86 7.16
N TYR A 188 -6.75 -1.43 8.09
CA TYR A 188 -8.08 -0.93 8.37
C TYR A 188 -8.06 0.36 9.20
N ASP A 189 -9.00 1.25 8.90
CA ASP A 189 -9.23 2.40 9.78
C ASP A 189 -9.89 1.90 11.08
N VAL A 190 -9.12 1.99 12.16
CA VAL A 190 -9.55 1.59 13.52
C VAL A 190 -10.83 2.34 13.94
N LYS A 191 -11.06 3.54 13.41
CA LYS A 191 -12.29 4.32 13.64
C LYS A 191 -13.55 3.61 13.12
N ASN A 192 -13.42 2.73 12.15
CA ASN A 192 -14.53 2.03 11.48
C ASN A 192 -14.69 0.55 11.89
N LEU A 193 -13.90 0.04 12.83
CA LEU A 193 -13.89 -1.39 13.20
C LEU A 193 -15.27 -1.91 13.71
N ARG A 194 -16.03 -1.10 14.44
CA ARG A 194 -17.35 -1.51 14.96
C ARG A 194 -18.36 -1.91 13.87
N ARG A 195 -18.32 -1.24 12.71
CA ARG A 195 -19.22 -1.59 11.60
C ARG A 195 -19.00 -3.00 11.09
N LYS A 196 -17.79 -3.52 11.24
CA LYS A 196 -17.43 -4.87 10.81
C LYS A 196 -17.86 -5.94 11.81
N ILE A 197 -17.81 -5.64 13.12
CA ILE A 197 -18.14 -6.59 14.19
C ILE A 197 -19.66 -6.71 14.39
N ARG A 198 -20.41 -5.61 14.21
CA ARG A 198 -21.86 -5.54 14.45
C ARG A 198 -22.58 -4.76 13.35
N PRO A 199 -22.77 -5.35 12.15
CA PRO A 199 -23.39 -4.67 11.02
C PRO A 199 -24.85 -4.26 11.28
N ASP A 200 -25.57 -4.95 12.17
CA ASP A 200 -27.01 -4.75 12.44
C ASP A 200 -27.31 -3.68 13.50
N GLU A 201 -26.32 -3.17 14.23
CA GLU A 201 -26.52 -2.09 15.19
C GLU A 201 -26.44 -0.71 14.53
N VAL A 202 -27.52 -0.28 13.88
CA VAL A 202 -27.57 0.87 12.96
C VAL A 202 -27.40 2.24 13.64
N HIS A 203 -27.55 2.41 14.96
CA HIS A 203 -27.88 3.75 15.48
C HIS A 203 -27.19 4.26 16.74
N LYS A 204 -26.06 3.85 17.15
CA LYS A 204 -25.30 4.69 18.12
C LYS A 204 -23.85 4.29 18.01
N TYR A 205 -22.94 5.28 17.55
CA TYR A 205 -21.77 5.16 18.35
C TYR A 205 -20.55 5.83 17.75
N ASN A 206 -19.99 6.74 18.52
CA ASN A 206 -18.63 7.21 18.38
C ASN A 206 -17.66 6.02 18.52
N SER A 207 -16.76 5.87 17.56
CA SER A 207 -15.65 4.92 17.65
C SER A 207 -14.89 5.12 18.97
N PRO A 208 -14.45 4.07 19.68
CA PRO A 208 -13.60 4.23 20.85
C PRO A 208 -12.26 4.91 20.51
N TRP A 209 -11.90 4.99 19.23
CA TRP A 209 -10.66 5.62 18.75
C TRP A 209 -10.87 7.03 18.15
N ASN A 210 -11.94 7.72 18.48
CA ASN A 210 -12.24 9.07 17.97
C ASN A 210 -11.30 10.18 18.51
N ILE A 211 -10.44 9.85 19.46
CA ILE A 211 -9.35 10.72 19.96
C ILE A 211 -8.14 10.77 19.03
N ALA A 212 -8.06 9.87 18.06
CA ALA A 212 -6.91 9.77 17.19
C ALA A 212 -6.75 11.01 16.32
N ALA A 213 -5.55 11.56 16.35
CA ALA A 213 -5.14 12.61 15.42
C ALA A 213 -5.04 12.06 13.98
N ASP A 214 -5.27 12.92 12.99
CA ASP A 214 -5.11 12.54 11.59
C ASP A 214 -3.62 12.35 11.28
N PHE A 215 -3.31 11.21 10.67
CA PHE A 215 -1.97 10.90 10.19
C PHE A 215 -1.83 11.34 8.73
N LYS A 216 -1.22 12.51 8.52
CA LYS A 216 -1.05 13.13 7.19
C LYS A 216 0.33 12.93 6.58
N VAL A 217 1.22 12.23 7.28
CA VAL A 217 2.59 11.96 6.78
C VAL A 217 2.52 11.10 5.52
N ASP A 218 3.13 11.59 4.43
CA ASP A 218 3.23 10.83 3.20
C ASP A 218 4.27 9.71 3.35
N MET A 219 3.85 8.49 3.08
CA MET A 219 4.71 7.31 3.14
C MET A 219 5.11 6.81 1.74
N SER A 220 4.65 7.45 0.67
CA SER A 220 5.12 7.16 -0.68
C SER A 220 6.53 7.71 -0.89
N PHE A 221 7.32 7.06 -1.75
CA PHE A 221 8.67 7.52 -2.05
C PHE A 221 8.64 8.64 -3.09
N SER A 222 9.30 9.76 -2.80
CA SER A 222 9.48 10.83 -3.76
C SER A 222 10.50 10.44 -4.84
N ARG A 223 10.59 11.24 -5.91
CA ARG A 223 11.61 11.04 -6.94
C ARG A 223 13.01 11.17 -6.36
N GLU A 224 13.21 12.15 -5.50
CA GLU A 224 14.50 12.45 -4.85
C GLU A 224 14.91 11.33 -3.89
N GLU A 225 13.95 10.77 -3.12
CA GLU A 225 14.20 9.63 -2.25
C GLU A 225 14.59 8.38 -3.07
N ILE A 226 13.90 8.13 -4.19
CA ILE A 226 14.26 7.02 -5.10
C ILE A 226 15.63 7.26 -5.72
N ALA A 227 15.93 8.48 -6.18
CA ALA A 227 17.23 8.82 -6.73
C ALA A 227 18.37 8.59 -5.71
N GLY A 228 18.19 9.02 -4.45
CA GLY A 228 19.15 8.76 -3.37
C GLY A 228 19.43 7.27 -3.13
N MET A 229 18.39 6.43 -3.18
CA MET A 229 18.55 4.97 -3.09
C MET A 229 19.30 4.40 -4.31
N LEU A 230 19.02 4.89 -5.51
CA LEU A 230 19.71 4.47 -6.74
C LEU A 230 21.15 4.97 -6.77
N ASP A 231 21.45 6.16 -6.24
CA ASP A 231 22.82 6.69 -6.11
C ASP A 231 23.67 5.80 -5.20
N GLU A 232 23.10 5.25 -4.13
CA GLU A 232 23.79 4.29 -3.28
C GLU A 232 24.14 3.01 -4.06
N TYR A 233 23.18 2.49 -4.81
CA TYR A 233 23.41 1.33 -5.68
C TYR A 233 24.45 1.61 -6.78
N GLU A 234 24.41 2.79 -7.41
CA GLU A 234 25.36 3.18 -8.46
C GLU A 234 26.80 3.29 -7.94
N LYS A 235 26.99 3.73 -6.68
CA LYS A 235 28.32 3.75 -6.03
C LYS A 235 28.92 2.35 -5.86
N ASP A 236 28.07 1.33 -5.65
CA ASP A 236 28.52 -0.04 -5.44
C ASP A 236 28.81 -0.78 -6.77
N TYR A 237 28.02 -0.51 -7.81
CA TYR A 237 28.03 -1.31 -9.04
C TYR A 237 28.55 -0.58 -10.29
N HIS A 238 28.63 0.75 -10.28
CA HIS A 238 29.12 1.56 -11.40
C HIS A 238 28.48 1.21 -12.75
N THR A 239 27.15 1.11 -12.76
CA THR A 239 26.37 0.71 -13.94
C THR A 239 26.41 1.77 -15.05
N GLY A 240 26.61 3.03 -14.71
CA GLY A 240 26.52 4.18 -15.60
C GLY A 240 25.08 4.54 -15.95
N MET A 241 24.08 4.16 -15.09
CA MET A 241 22.70 4.53 -15.28
C MET A 241 22.48 6.04 -15.12
N ASP A 242 21.49 6.57 -15.81
CA ASP A 242 20.95 7.89 -15.54
C ASP A 242 19.99 7.79 -14.35
N VAL A 243 20.50 8.07 -13.14
CA VAL A 243 19.78 7.93 -11.87
C VAL A 243 18.52 8.79 -11.84
N GLU A 244 18.64 10.06 -12.27
CA GLU A 244 17.51 10.98 -12.25
C GLU A 244 16.39 10.56 -13.22
N PHE A 245 16.77 10.11 -14.39
CA PHE A 245 15.81 9.61 -15.37
C PHE A 245 15.09 8.35 -14.88
N LEU A 246 15.83 7.36 -14.35
CA LEU A 246 15.24 6.12 -13.85
C LEU A 246 14.40 6.34 -12.60
N ALA A 247 14.84 7.18 -11.67
CA ALA A 247 14.05 7.57 -10.51
C ALA A 247 12.71 8.22 -10.92
N GLY A 248 12.77 9.09 -11.94
CA GLY A 248 11.59 9.70 -12.55
C GLY A 248 10.62 8.67 -13.12
N LEU A 249 11.11 7.72 -13.93
CA LEU A 249 10.29 6.64 -14.49
C LEU A 249 9.68 5.76 -13.38
N ILE A 250 10.48 5.32 -12.43
CA ILE A 250 9.99 4.48 -11.32
C ILE A 250 8.90 5.21 -10.54
N ARG A 251 9.11 6.51 -10.22
CA ARG A 251 8.11 7.33 -9.51
C ARG A 251 6.83 7.49 -10.31
N GLU A 252 6.92 7.72 -11.60
CA GLU A 252 5.79 7.89 -12.51
C GLU A 252 4.91 6.64 -12.56
N TYR A 253 5.51 5.45 -12.73
CA TYR A 253 4.76 4.21 -12.83
C TYR A 253 4.20 3.71 -11.50
N THR A 254 4.93 3.92 -10.41
CA THR A 254 4.60 3.36 -9.09
C THR A 254 3.87 4.34 -8.19
N SER A 255 3.82 5.64 -8.52
CA SER A 255 3.46 6.72 -7.60
C SER A 255 4.22 6.64 -6.26
N GLY A 256 5.45 6.07 -6.28
CA GLY A 256 6.28 5.86 -5.10
C GLY A 256 5.78 4.80 -4.13
N TYR A 257 4.94 3.87 -4.56
CA TYR A 257 4.49 2.75 -3.74
C TYR A 257 5.69 1.90 -3.32
N PRO A 258 6.04 1.80 -2.03
CA PRO A 258 7.32 1.25 -1.58
C PRO A 258 7.65 -0.14 -2.13
N PHE A 259 6.71 -1.08 -2.08
CA PHE A 259 6.92 -2.42 -2.62
C PHE A 259 7.18 -2.40 -4.13
N LEU A 260 6.41 -1.62 -4.89
CA LEU A 260 6.55 -1.57 -6.36
C LEU A 260 7.91 -0.99 -6.75
N VAL A 261 8.37 0.06 -6.06
CA VAL A 261 9.70 0.65 -6.25
C VAL A 261 10.79 -0.40 -6.00
N SER A 262 10.76 -1.04 -4.82
CA SER A 262 11.76 -2.06 -4.46
C SER A 262 11.72 -3.27 -5.40
N ARG A 263 10.52 -3.74 -5.80
CA ARG A 263 10.41 -4.91 -6.68
C ARG A 263 10.91 -4.63 -8.09
N ILE A 264 10.64 -3.45 -8.65
CA ILE A 264 11.20 -3.04 -9.95
C ILE A 264 12.72 -3.02 -9.88
N CYS A 265 13.31 -2.39 -8.86
CA CYS A 265 14.76 -2.36 -8.67
C CYS A 265 15.34 -3.77 -8.50
N GLN A 266 14.68 -4.64 -7.73
CA GLN A 266 15.08 -6.04 -7.58
C GLN A 266 15.06 -6.78 -8.91
N LEU A 267 14.00 -6.63 -9.71
CA LEU A 267 13.90 -7.25 -11.03
C LEU A 267 15.03 -6.78 -11.96
N LEU A 268 15.36 -5.50 -11.95
CA LEU A 268 16.47 -4.96 -12.73
C LEU A 268 17.81 -5.56 -12.31
N ASP A 269 18.04 -5.67 -11.00
CA ASP A 269 19.30 -6.15 -10.44
C ASP A 269 19.47 -7.67 -10.57
N GLU A 270 18.44 -8.47 -10.23
CA GLU A 270 18.59 -9.92 -10.07
C GLU A 270 18.12 -10.72 -11.29
N GLU A 271 17.11 -10.24 -12.03
CA GLU A 271 16.52 -11.02 -13.11
C GLU A 271 16.91 -10.51 -14.50
N ILE A 272 16.82 -9.21 -14.75
CA ILE A 272 17.10 -8.64 -16.07
C ILE A 272 18.59 -8.58 -16.35
N SER A 273 19.39 -8.23 -15.35
CA SER A 273 20.83 -8.15 -15.49
C SER A 273 21.51 -9.47 -15.89
N VAL A 274 20.89 -10.60 -15.56
CA VAL A 274 21.42 -11.94 -15.87
C VAL A 274 20.91 -12.51 -17.18
N LYS A 275 19.90 -11.89 -17.81
CA LYS A 275 19.40 -12.32 -19.13
C LYS A 275 20.47 -12.05 -20.20
N LYS A 276 20.69 -13.04 -21.07
CA LYS A 276 21.71 -12.96 -22.16
C LYS A 276 21.54 -11.73 -23.06
N GLU A 277 20.31 -11.31 -23.31
CA GLU A 277 19.98 -10.18 -24.19
C GLU A 277 20.39 -8.81 -23.60
N TYR A 278 20.56 -8.71 -22.27
CA TYR A 278 21.00 -7.49 -21.61
C TYR A 278 22.51 -7.48 -21.33
N GLY A 279 23.17 -8.63 -21.19
CA GLY A 279 24.61 -8.72 -21.06
C GLY A 279 25.20 -8.11 -19.80
N GLY A 280 24.39 -7.86 -18.75
CA GLY A 280 24.83 -7.37 -17.45
C GLY A 280 24.04 -6.18 -16.90
N LYS A 281 24.45 -5.69 -15.72
CA LYS A 281 23.76 -4.63 -14.97
C LYS A 281 23.67 -3.31 -15.76
N LYS A 282 24.72 -2.92 -16.47
CA LYS A 282 24.74 -1.68 -17.25
C LYS A 282 23.59 -1.59 -18.26
N SER A 283 23.30 -2.66 -18.98
CA SER A 283 22.23 -2.68 -19.97
C SER A 283 20.84 -2.93 -19.36
N ALA A 284 20.79 -3.50 -18.15
CA ALA A 284 19.55 -3.68 -17.40
C ALA A 284 19.01 -2.35 -16.87
N TRP A 285 19.88 -1.48 -16.34
CA TRP A 285 19.50 -0.19 -15.78
C TRP A 285 19.32 0.89 -16.86
N THR A 286 18.38 0.63 -17.76
CA THR A 286 17.98 1.49 -18.88
C THR A 286 16.47 1.55 -19.00
N LYS A 287 15.91 2.47 -19.80
CA LYS A 287 14.47 2.50 -20.11
C LYS A 287 13.97 1.14 -20.60
N LYS A 288 14.72 0.46 -21.48
CA LYS A 288 14.35 -0.86 -22.00
C LYS A 288 14.27 -1.91 -20.89
N GLY A 289 15.27 -1.95 -20.00
CA GLY A 289 15.24 -2.88 -18.87
C GLY A 289 14.13 -2.55 -17.89
N PHE A 290 13.86 -1.27 -17.60
CA PHE A 290 12.75 -0.84 -16.77
C PHE A 290 11.39 -1.33 -17.31
N LEU A 291 11.11 -1.16 -18.61
CA LEU A 291 9.87 -1.62 -19.21
C LEU A 291 9.74 -3.16 -19.15
N GLU A 292 10.85 -3.88 -19.30
CA GLU A 292 10.86 -5.32 -19.10
C GLU A 292 10.59 -5.71 -17.64
N ALA A 293 11.13 -4.96 -16.65
CA ALA A 293 10.82 -5.15 -15.23
C ALA A 293 9.32 -4.96 -14.96
N VAL A 294 8.72 -3.91 -15.53
CA VAL A 294 7.26 -3.67 -15.42
C VAL A 294 6.47 -4.83 -16.03
N ARG A 295 6.90 -5.33 -17.20
CA ARG A 295 6.24 -6.48 -17.84
C ARG A 295 6.28 -7.74 -16.98
N ILE A 296 7.44 -8.05 -16.39
CA ILE A 296 7.59 -9.20 -15.48
C ILE A 296 6.70 -9.01 -14.27
N LEU A 297 6.76 -7.86 -13.60
CA LEU A 297 5.96 -7.53 -12.41
C LEU A 297 4.45 -7.72 -12.65
N LEU A 298 3.94 -7.29 -13.81
CA LEU A 298 2.53 -7.42 -14.16
C LEU A 298 2.08 -8.86 -14.47
N SER A 299 3.04 -9.74 -14.80
CA SER A 299 2.78 -11.14 -15.14
C SER A 299 3.09 -12.13 -14.03
N GLU A 300 3.84 -11.69 -13.01
CA GLU A 300 4.21 -12.55 -11.89
C GLU A 300 3.07 -12.73 -10.88
N LYS A 301 3.11 -13.86 -10.19
CA LYS A 301 2.28 -14.10 -9.02
C LYS A 301 2.93 -13.44 -7.80
N ASN A 302 2.32 -12.38 -7.25
CA ASN A 302 2.81 -11.75 -6.04
C ASN A 302 1.69 -11.47 -5.03
N MET A 303 2.07 -11.42 -3.75
CA MET A 303 1.12 -11.27 -2.64
C MET A 303 0.33 -9.96 -2.69
N LEU A 304 0.88 -8.89 -3.28
CA LEU A 304 0.19 -7.61 -3.40
C LEU A 304 -1.02 -7.76 -4.33
N PHE A 305 -0.81 -8.27 -5.54
CA PHE A 305 -1.89 -8.46 -6.52
C PHE A 305 -2.90 -9.53 -6.08
N GLU A 306 -2.46 -10.61 -5.41
CA GLU A 306 -3.37 -11.58 -4.80
C GLU A 306 -4.29 -10.92 -3.77
N SER A 307 -3.71 -10.13 -2.86
CA SER A 307 -4.49 -9.41 -1.86
C SER A 307 -5.47 -8.41 -2.48
N LEU A 308 -5.07 -7.69 -3.54
CA LEU A 308 -5.95 -6.78 -4.26
C LEU A 308 -7.10 -7.54 -4.94
N ARG A 309 -6.81 -8.66 -5.60
CA ARG A 309 -7.81 -9.52 -6.22
C ARG A 309 -8.85 -10.04 -5.21
N GLU A 310 -8.41 -10.56 -4.06
CA GLU A 310 -9.31 -11.00 -2.99
C GLU A 310 -10.28 -9.89 -2.54
N LYS A 311 -9.81 -8.62 -2.54
CA LYS A 311 -10.67 -7.48 -2.18
C LYS A 311 -11.70 -7.18 -3.27
N LEU A 312 -11.34 -7.28 -4.54
CA LEU A 312 -12.31 -7.14 -5.65
C LEU A 312 -13.39 -8.23 -5.60
N GLU A 313 -13.01 -9.46 -5.25
CA GLU A 313 -13.95 -10.56 -5.08
C GLU A 313 -14.85 -10.38 -3.84
N SER A 314 -14.30 -9.82 -2.75
CA SER A 314 -15.01 -9.63 -1.48
C SER A 314 -15.93 -8.41 -1.47
N TYR A 315 -15.72 -7.43 -2.35
CA TYR A 315 -16.45 -6.16 -2.41
C TYR A 315 -16.96 -5.88 -3.83
N PRO A 316 -18.13 -6.44 -4.23
CA PRO A 316 -18.65 -6.27 -5.61
C PRO A 316 -18.87 -4.81 -6.02
N GLU A 317 -19.25 -3.94 -5.09
CA GLU A 317 -19.45 -2.51 -5.33
C GLU A 317 -18.13 -1.80 -5.65
N LEU A 318 -17.05 -2.15 -4.95
CA LEU A 318 -15.70 -1.69 -5.26
C LEU A 318 -15.30 -2.10 -6.68
N ASN A 319 -15.54 -3.36 -7.02
CA ASN A 319 -15.22 -3.91 -8.36
C ASN A 319 -15.97 -3.14 -9.45
N SER A 320 -17.28 -2.91 -9.28
CA SER A 320 -18.12 -2.16 -10.23
C SER A 320 -17.66 -0.70 -10.37
N MET A 321 -17.29 -0.04 -9.27
CA MET A 321 -16.79 1.32 -9.28
C MET A 321 -15.46 1.41 -10.05
N LEU A 322 -14.50 0.50 -9.80
CA LEU A 322 -13.22 0.48 -10.51
C LEU A 322 -13.39 0.17 -11.99
N TYR A 323 -14.31 -0.74 -12.34
CA TYR A 323 -14.65 -1.00 -13.74
C TYR A 323 -15.16 0.26 -14.42
N SER A 324 -16.11 0.98 -13.80
CA SER A 324 -16.62 2.24 -14.33
C SER A 324 -15.53 3.31 -14.45
N LEU A 325 -14.67 3.44 -13.43
CA LEU A 325 -13.56 4.39 -13.44
C LEU A 325 -12.61 4.16 -14.63
N LEU A 326 -12.38 2.90 -14.99
CA LEU A 326 -11.45 2.53 -16.06
C LEU A 326 -12.06 2.64 -17.46
N PHE A 327 -13.31 2.20 -17.63
CA PHE A 327 -13.86 2.00 -18.97
C PHE A 327 -14.89 3.02 -19.42
N THR A 328 -15.63 3.68 -18.50
CA THR A 328 -16.68 4.62 -18.91
C THR A 328 -16.19 6.07 -19.06
N GLY A 329 -14.96 6.38 -18.66
CA GLY A 329 -14.43 7.75 -18.70
C GLY A 329 -15.12 8.75 -17.77
N LYS A 330 -16.11 8.30 -16.97
CA LYS A 330 -16.84 9.19 -16.06
C LYS A 330 -15.94 9.74 -14.96
N VAL A 331 -16.00 11.04 -14.79
CA VAL A 331 -15.34 11.72 -13.66
C VAL A 331 -16.11 11.39 -12.39
N ILE A 332 -15.46 10.67 -11.47
CA ILE A 332 -16.02 10.36 -10.16
C ILE A 332 -15.43 11.34 -9.14
N VAL A 333 -16.29 12.14 -8.51
CA VAL A 333 -15.86 13.07 -7.46
C VAL A 333 -15.40 12.26 -6.25
N TYR A 334 -14.20 12.56 -5.73
CA TYR A 334 -13.67 11.90 -4.54
C TYR A 334 -14.50 12.28 -3.31
N ASN A 335 -15.14 11.31 -2.70
CA ASN A 335 -15.87 11.46 -1.44
C ASN A 335 -15.47 10.34 -0.47
N TYR A 336 -14.70 10.69 0.56
CA TYR A 336 -14.23 9.73 1.56
C TYR A 336 -15.36 9.02 2.32
N TYR A 337 -16.55 9.62 2.41
CA TYR A 337 -17.71 9.02 3.09
C TYR A 337 -18.46 7.99 2.24
N GLU A 338 -18.19 7.94 0.95
CA GLU A 338 -18.72 6.90 0.07
C GLU A 338 -17.94 5.58 0.33
N THR A 339 -18.70 4.49 0.56
CA THR A 339 -18.15 3.22 1.07
C THR A 339 -17.12 2.61 0.11
N SER A 340 -17.42 2.55 -1.17
CA SER A 340 -16.52 1.94 -2.17
C SER A 340 -15.25 2.76 -2.36
N ILE A 341 -15.35 4.11 -2.32
CA ILE A 341 -14.19 5.01 -2.39
C ILE A 341 -13.31 4.87 -1.15
N ASN A 342 -13.93 4.81 0.04
CA ASN A 342 -13.20 4.60 1.28
C ASN A 342 -12.44 3.27 1.27
N ILE A 343 -13.10 2.18 0.91
CA ILE A 343 -12.50 0.84 0.80
C ILE A 343 -11.37 0.86 -0.25
N ALA A 344 -11.62 1.44 -1.43
CA ALA A 344 -10.61 1.52 -2.49
C ALA A 344 -9.37 2.31 -2.06
N THR A 345 -9.55 3.42 -1.36
CA THR A 345 -8.47 4.25 -0.82
C THR A 345 -7.68 3.50 0.25
N MET A 346 -8.38 2.84 1.17
CA MET A 346 -7.78 2.07 2.26
C MET A 346 -6.89 0.93 1.75
N PHE A 347 -7.32 0.24 0.70
CA PHE A 347 -6.52 -0.83 0.08
C PHE A 347 -5.50 -0.32 -0.96
N GLY A 348 -5.47 0.99 -1.21
CA GLY A 348 -4.50 1.61 -2.10
C GLY A 348 -4.81 1.47 -3.59
N PHE A 349 -6.04 1.11 -3.98
CA PHE A 349 -6.45 1.07 -5.40
C PHE A 349 -6.54 2.46 -6.02
N VAL A 350 -7.04 3.42 -5.24
CA VAL A 350 -7.34 4.77 -5.71
C VAL A 350 -6.75 5.83 -4.80
N LYS A 351 -6.60 7.02 -5.35
CA LYS A 351 -6.17 8.24 -4.66
C LYS A 351 -7.12 9.39 -4.97
N ASN A 352 -7.09 10.41 -4.13
CA ASN A 352 -7.69 11.70 -4.41
C ASN A 352 -6.71 12.53 -5.25
N GLU A 353 -7.09 12.87 -6.46
CA GLU A 353 -6.32 13.71 -7.34
C GLU A 353 -7.11 15.00 -7.62
N ASN A 354 -6.82 16.04 -6.85
CA ASN A 354 -7.52 17.35 -6.94
C ASN A 354 -9.06 17.28 -6.84
N GLY A 355 -9.58 16.44 -5.95
CA GLY A 355 -11.02 16.25 -5.73
C GLY A 355 -11.66 15.20 -6.64
N VAL A 356 -10.90 14.57 -7.51
CA VAL A 356 -11.35 13.52 -8.43
C VAL A 356 -10.74 12.19 -8.03
N LEU A 357 -11.51 11.12 -8.20
CA LEU A 357 -11.05 9.76 -7.98
C LEU A 357 -10.14 9.32 -9.15
N ALA A 358 -8.94 8.86 -8.82
CA ALA A 358 -8.01 8.30 -9.80
C ALA A 358 -7.44 6.97 -9.29
N VAL A 359 -7.02 6.08 -10.19
CA VAL A 359 -6.25 4.90 -9.80
C VAL A 359 -4.90 5.34 -9.22
N SER A 360 -4.44 4.66 -8.16
CA SER A 360 -3.29 5.12 -7.38
C SER A 360 -2.00 5.22 -8.18
N ASN A 361 -1.78 4.32 -9.13
CA ASN A 361 -0.57 4.30 -9.96
C ASN A 361 -0.79 3.52 -11.26
N ARG A 362 0.13 3.71 -12.23
CA ARG A 362 0.06 3.07 -13.55
C ARG A 362 0.18 1.54 -13.50
N ILE A 363 0.92 0.98 -12.55
CA ILE A 363 1.05 -0.47 -12.38
C ILE A 363 -0.31 -1.08 -12.02
N PHE A 364 -1.02 -0.50 -11.03
CA PHE A 364 -2.35 -0.98 -10.65
C PHE A 364 -3.37 -0.78 -11.77
N GLU A 365 -3.30 0.34 -12.46
CA GLU A 365 -4.18 0.61 -13.59
C GLU A 365 -4.01 -0.44 -14.70
N THR A 366 -2.77 -0.71 -15.12
CA THR A 366 -2.48 -1.73 -16.13
C THR A 366 -2.87 -3.13 -15.66
N TRP A 367 -2.61 -3.45 -14.39
CA TRP A 367 -3.00 -4.72 -13.80
C TRP A 367 -4.52 -4.91 -13.80
N LEU A 368 -5.29 -3.88 -13.44
CA LEU A 368 -6.76 -3.91 -13.49
C LEU A 368 -7.29 -4.08 -14.92
N TYR A 369 -6.73 -3.35 -15.89
CA TYR A 369 -7.07 -3.58 -17.31
C TYR A 369 -6.79 -5.02 -17.72
N ASN A 370 -5.63 -5.57 -17.39
CA ASN A 370 -5.29 -6.94 -17.69
C ASN A 370 -6.26 -7.94 -17.04
N LEU A 371 -6.66 -7.68 -15.79
CA LEU A 371 -7.62 -8.51 -15.07
C LEU A 371 -9.00 -8.52 -15.77
N TYR A 372 -9.55 -7.36 -16.06
CA TYR A 372 -10.89 -7.24 -16.65
C TYR A 372 -10.93 -7.74 -18.09
N LEU A 373 -9.96 -7.37 -18.93
CA LEU A 373 -9.93 -7.77 -20.33
C LEU A 373 -9.56 -9.24 -20.54
N SER A 374 -9.04 -9.96 -19.53
CA SER A 374 -8.79 -11.39 -19.61
C SER A 374 -9.99 -12.26 -19.22
N SER A 375 -11.11 -11.66 -18.85
CA SER A 375 -12.31 -12.42 -18.52
C SER A 375 -12.82 -13.22 -19.71
N ALA A 376 -13.39 -14.40 -19.43
CA ALA A 376 -13.95 -15.26 -20.49
C ALA A 376 -15.08 -14.57 -21.28
N GLU A 377 -15.78 -13.64 -20.64
CA GLU A 377 -16.81 -12.83 -21.29
C GLU A 377 -16.21 -11.90 -22.37
N MET A 378 -15.13 -11.19 -22.02
CA MET A 378 -14.44 -10.29 -22.95
C MET A 378 -13.79 -11.05 -24.10
N GLN A 379 -13.20 -12.22 -23.83
CA GLN A 379 -12.57 -13.03 -24.86
C GLN A 379 -13.56 -13.64 -25.87
N LYS A 380 -14.85 -13.69 -25.56
CA LYS A 380 -15.92 -14.11 -26.49
C LYS A 380 -16.37 -13.01 -27.44
N LYS A 381 -15.93 -11.77 -27.24
CA LYS A 381 -16.30 -10.65 -28.12
C LYS A 381 -15.69 -10.80 -29.51
N GLU A 382 -16.46 -10.48 -30.55
CA GLU A 382 -16.04 -10.59 -31.96
C GLU A 382 -14.81 -9.74 -32.25
N ILE A 383 -14.67 -8.57 -31.66
CA ILE A 383 -13.50 -7.70 -31.78
C ILE A 383 -12.20 -8.36 -31.27
N TYR A 384 -12.28 -9.20 -30.24
CA TYR A 384 -11.15 -9.99 -29.75
C TYR A 384 -10.77 -11.08 -30.77
N ALA A 385 -11.76 -11.76 -31.35
CA ALA A 385 -11.53 -12.76 -32.39
C ALA A 385 -10.89 -12.15 -33.65
N ALA A 386 -11.33 -10.96 -34.06
CA ALA A 386 -10.75 -10.22 -35.17
C ALA A 386 -9.25 -9.94 -34.95
N SER A 387 -8.87 -9.53 -33.74
CA SER A 387 -7.46 -9.25 -33.41
C SER A 387 -6.55 -10.47 -33.56
N LEU A 388 -7.05 -11.67 -33.24
CA LEU A 388 -6.29 -12.92 -33.36
C LEU A 388 -6.04 -13.30 -34.83
N ILE A 389 -6.99 -12.99 -35.70
CA ILE A 389 -6.85 -13.24 -37.16
C ILE A 389 -5.77 -12.34 -37.75
N ASP A 390 -5.77 -11.07 -37.35
CA ASP A 390 -4.92 -10.04 -37.93
C ASP A 390 -3.52 -9.94 -37.28
N LYS A 391 -3.31 -10.59 -36.14
CA LYS A 391 -2.11 -10.44 -35.28
C LYS A 391 -0.78 -10.47 -36.07
N ASN A 392 -0.63 -11.40 -37.00
CA ASN A 392 0.65 -11.64 -37.65
C ASN A 392 1.06 -10.54 -38.66
N GLN A 393 0.14 -9.69 -39.10
CA GLN A 393 0.43 -8.61 -40.05
C GLN A 393 0.90 -7.32 -39.37
N PHE A 394 0.72 -7.21 -38.05
CA PHE A 394 1.03 -5.98 -37.29
C PHE A 394 2.49 -5.87 -36.87
N ILE A 395 3.24 -6.97 -36.93
CA ILE A 395 4.65 -6.98 -36.50
C ILE A 395 5.52 -7.29 -37.73
N THR A 396 6.36 -6.32 -38.10
CA THR A 396 7.29 -6.45 -39.22
C THR A 396 8.70 -6.21 -38.72
N ASN A 397 9.61 -7.17 -38.87
CA ASN A 397 11.00 -7.10 -38.42
C ASN A 397 11.15 -6.75 -36.94
N GLY A 398 10.23 -7.18 -36.08
CA GLY A 398 10.21 -6.89 -34.63
C GLY A 398 9.59 -5.54 -34.26
N TYR A 399 9.17 -4.72 -35.22
CA TYR A 399 8.51 -3.43 -34.97
C TYR A 399 7.00 -3.56 -35.08
N LEU A 400 6.29 -2.92 -34.16
CA LEU A 400 4.82 -2.85 -34.18
C LEU A 400 4.36 -1.75 -35.15
N ASN A 401 3.63 -2.13 -36.19
CA ASN A 401 2.98 -1.15 -37.07
C ASN A 401 1.67 -0.65 -36.44
N MET A 402 1.81 0.30 -35.50
CA MET A 402 0.67 0.86 -34.78
C MET A 402 -0.36 1.52 -35.71
N ARG A 403 0.08 2.13 -36.80
CA ARG A 403 -0.82 2.72 -37.79
C ARG A 403 -1.76 1.67 -38.39
N LEU A 404 -1.22 0.54 -38.80
CA LEU A 404 -2.01 -0.55 -39.34
C LEU A 404 -2.95 -1.17 -38.31
N VAL A 405 -2.50 -1.25 -37.05
CA VAL A 405 -3.36 -1.68 -35.91
C VAL A 405 -4.57 -0.77 -35.77
N LEU A 406 -4.36 0.55 -35.79
CA LEU A 406 -5.43 1.53 -35.70
C LEU A 406 -6.40 1.49 -36.88
N GLU A 407 -5.86 1.44 -38.11
CA GLU A 407 -6.66 1.34 -39.32
C GLU A 407 -7.57 0.09 -39.31
N LYS A 408 -7.03 -1.05 -38.92
CA LYS A 408 -7.78 -2.32 -38.83
C LYS A 408 -8.76 -2.31 -37.64
N PHE A 409 -8.39 -1.75 -36.52
CA PHE A 409 -9.32 -1.58 -35.38
C PHE A 409 -10.53 -0.75 -35.78
N VAL A 410 -10.33 0.42 -36.38
CA VAL A 410 -11.43 1.30 -36.81
C VAL A 410 -12.34 0.58 -37.80
N GLN A 411 -11.77 -0.15 -38.76
CA GLN A 411 -12.56 -0.95 -39.72
C GLN A 411 -13.42 -2.00 -38.99
N HIS A 412 -12.82 -2.86 -38.14
CA HIS A 412 -13.57 -3.88 -37.42
C HIS A 412 -14.58 -3.31 -36.44
N PHE A 413 -14.23 -2.23 -35.75
CA PHE A 413 -15.12 -1.59 -34.80
C PHE A 413 -16.34 -1.00 -35.50
N HIS A 414 -16.14 -0.35 -36.63
CA HIS A 414 -17.25 0.16 -37.47
C HIS A 414 -18.11 -0.97 -38.01
N ASP A 415 -17.50 -2.04 -38.55
CA ASP A 415 -18.23 -3.18 -39.10
C ASP A 415 -19.11 -3.89 -38.05
N LEU A 416 -18.66 -3.93 -36.79
CA LEU A 416 -19.36 -4.63 -35.69
C LEU A 416 -20.34 -3.74 -34.95
N TYR A 417 -20.03 -2.45 -34.79
CA TYR A 417 -20.72 -1.54 -33.87
C TYR A 417 -21.10 -0.18 -34.50
N GLY A 418 -20.88 0.03 -35.78
CA GLY A 418 -21.13 1.31 -36.48
C GLY A 418 -22.58 1.78 -36.45
N ASP A 419 -23.53 0.87 -36.25
CA ASP A 419 -24.96 1.21 -36.09
C ASP A 419 -25.36 1.53 -34.64
N SER A 420 -24.40 1.49 -33.70
CA SER A 420 -24.65 1.85 -32.30
C SER A 420 -24.76 3.35 -32.13
N ASP A 421 -25.38 3.80 -31.01
CA ASP A 421 -25.47 5.23 -30.73
C ASP A 421 -24.10 5.86 -30.37
N GLU A 422 -23.99 7.19 -30.49
CA GLU A 422 -22.75 7.93 -30.24
C GLU A 422 -22.22 7.70 -28.81
N THR A 423 -23.11 7.59 -27.81
CA THR A 423 -22.74 7.36 -26.41
C THR A 423 -22.08 6.00 -26.24
N PHE A 424 -22.61 4.96 -26.91
CA PHE A 424 -21.99 3.64 -26.91
C PHE A 424 -20.61 3.66 -27.56
N LEU A 425 -20.46 4.31 -28.69
CA LEU A 425 -19.19 4.42 -29.40
C LEU A 425 -18.13 5.14 -28.54
N GLU A 426 -18.52 6.20 -27.86
CA GLU A 426 -17.63 6.97 -26.97
C GLU A 426 -17.21 6.15 -25.73
N ASP A 427 -18.18 5.55 -25.03
CA ASP A 427 -17.93 4.81 -23.77
C ASP A 427 -17.17 3.49 -24.02
N GLU A 428 -17.44 2.78 -25.11
CA GLU A 428 -16.92 1.44 -25.38
C GLU A 428 -15.69 1.42 -26.30
N GLY A 429 -15.48 2.46 -27.10
CA GLY A 429 -14.39 2.50 -28.11
C GLY A 429 -13.01 2.22 -27.51
N ARG A 430 -12.66 2.86 -26.39
CA ARG A 430 -11.41 2.64 -25.69
C ARG A 430 -11.27 1.20 -25.20
N LYS A 431 -12.30 0.66 -24.56
CA LYS A 431 -12.35 -0.71 -24.07
C LYS A 431 -12.13 -1.73 -25.18
N TYR A 432 -12.81 -1.57 -26.29
CA TYR A 432 -12.68 -2.46 -27.43
C TYR A 432 -11.34 -2.30 -28.15
N PHE A 433 -10.78 -1.09 -28.20
CA PHE A 433 -9.42 -0.92 -28.70
C PHE A 433 -8.38 -1.66 -27.84
N LEU A 434 -8.46 -1.54 -26.52
CA LEU A 434 -7.58 -2.27 -25.61
C LEU A 434 -7.78 -3.80 -25.73
N LEU A 435 -9.03 -4.24 -25.89
CA LEU A 435 -9.36 -5.64 -26.11
C LEU A 435 -8.77 -6.18 -27.44
N TYR A 436 -8.82 -5.37 -28.50
CA TYR A 436 -8.22 -5.68 -29.79
C TYR A 436 -6.70 -5.67 -29.76
N LEU A 437 -6.11 -4.66 -29.13
CA LEU A 437 -4.67 -4.48 -29.04
C LEU A 437 -3.97 -5.58 -28.22
N ARG A 438 -4.61 -6.02 -27.15
CA ARG A 438 -4.02 -6.92 -26.17
C ARG A 438 -3.42 -8.21 -26.77
N PRO A 439 -4.10 -9.01 -27.58
CA PRO A 439 -3.52 -10.21 -28.19
C PRO A 439 -2.36 -9.91 -29.14
N ILE A 440 -2.35 -8.72 -29.74
CA ILE A 440 -1.31 -8.28 -30.68
C ILE A 440 0.01 -8.07 -29.95
N ILE A 441 -0.02 -7.36 -28.82
CA ILE A 441 1.18 -7.00 -28.03
C ILE A 441 1.48 -7.99 -26.89
N ASN A 442 0.63 -9.00 -26.68
CA ASN A 442 0.70 -9.93 -25.56
C ASN A 442 2.09 -10.59 -25.43
N GLY A 443 2.67 -10.47 -24.22
CA GLY A 443 3.98 -11.01 -23.89
C GLY A 443 5.19 -10.16 -24.35
N THR A 444 4.98 -9.10 -25.12
CA THR A 444 6.05 -8.26 -25.64
C THR A 444 5.87 -6.78 -25.29
N GLY A 445 4.64 -6.29 -25.22
CA GLY A 445 4.32 -4.90 -24.94
C GLY A 445 3.39 -4.72 -23.75
N ASN A 446 3.31 -3.50 -23.27
CA ASN A 446 2.37 -3.04 -22.25
C ASN A 446 1.61 -1.82 -22.76
N TYR A 447 0.46 -1.55 -22.17
CA TYR A 447 -0.28 -0.32 -22.41
C TYR A 447 -0.77 0.28 -21.08
N TYR A 448 -0.98 1.57 -21.09
CA TYR A 448 -1.58 2.30 -19.98
C TYR A 448 -2.29 3.54 -20.50
N ILE A 449 -3.18 4.09 -19.71
CA ILE A 449 -3.96 5.26 -20.07
C ILE A 449 -3.38 6.46 -19.34
N GLU A 450 -3.13 7.56 -20.06
CA GLU A 450 -2.65 8.79 -19.44
C GLU A 450 -3.80 9.45 -18.66
N THR A 451 -3.55 9.71 -17.36
CA THR A 451 -4.59 10.10 -16.43
C THR A 451 -4.96 11.57 -16.47
N GLN A 452 -4.19 12.43 -17.18
CA GLN A 452 -4.49 13.85 -17.22
C GLN A 452 -4.05 14.55 -18.51
N THR A 453 -5.02 14.93 -19.29
CA THR A 453 -4.92 16.17 -20.07
C THR A 453 -5.49 17.33 -19.25
N ARG A 454 -5.11 18.60 -19.55
CA ARG A 454 -5.60 19.83 -18.90
C ARG A 454 -7.14 19.95 -18.85
N GLU A 455 -7.86 19.14 -19.62
CA GLU A 455 -9.33 19.12 -19.75
C GLU A 455 -10.02 18.00 -18.96
N GLN A 456 -9.31 17.28 -18.08
CA GLN A 456 -9.85 16.19 -17.25
C GLN A 456 -10.44 14.97 -18.02
N LYS A 457 -10.16 14.83 -19.30
CA LYS A 457 -10.57 13.69 -20.12
C LYS A 457 -9.43 12.68 -20.22
N ARG A 458 -9.73 11.40 -19.93
CA ARG A 458 -8.80 10.27 -20.14
C ARG A 458 -8.86 9.86 -21.61
N THR A 459 -8.10 10.52 -22.47
CA THR A 459 -8.17 10.29 -23.90
C THR A 459 -7.01 9.52 -24.47
N ASP A 460 -5.83 9.56 -23.85
CA ASP A 460 -4.63 9.04 -24.46
C ASP A 460 -4.27 7.65 -23.94
N ILE A 461 -4.02 6.74 -24.86
CA ILE A 461 -3.49 5.41 -24.60
C ILE A 461 -2.03 5.43 -24.99
N ILE A 462 -1.17 5.01 -24.05
CA ILE A 462 0.25 4.85 -24.30
C ILE A 462 0.54 3.36 -24.43
N VAL A 463 1.23 2.97 -25.49
CA VAL A 463 1.64 1.58 -25.74
C VAL A 463 3.16 1.54 -25.79
N ASP A 464 3.74 0.75 -24.90
CA ASP A 464 5.17 0.43 -24.91
C ASP A 464 5.38 -0.93 -25.59
N TYR A 465 6.16 -0.96 -26.66
CA TYR A 465 6.47 -2.18 -27.38
C TYR A 465 7.95 -2.25 -27.75
N LEU A 466 8.71 -3.18 -27.15
CA LEU A 466 10.14 -3.36 -27.35
C LEU A 466 11.00 -2.09 -27.22
N GLY A 467 10.60 -1.18 -26.31
CA GLY A 467 11.30 0.08 -26.07
C GLY A 467 10.82 1.26 -26.92
N GLU A 468 9.95 1.01 -27.90
CA GLU A 468 9.23 2.04 -28.63
C GLU A 468 7.95 2.40 -27.89
N GLN A 469 7.60 3.69 -27.89
CA GLN A 469 6.42 4.21 -27.24
C GLN A 469 5.49 4.88 -28.25
N TYR A 470 4.23 4.45 -28.27
CA TYR A 470 3.18 5.00 -29.13
C TYR A 470 2.14 5.70 -28.26
N ILE A 471 1.86 6.95 -28.57
CA ILE A 471 0.81 7.75 -27.91
C ILE A 471 -0.38 7.82 -28.85
N ILE A 472 -1.55 7.37 -28.39
CA ILE A 472 -2.76 7.23 -29.20
C ILE A 472 -3.85 8.10 -28.60
N GLU A 473 -4.23 9.13 -29.31
CA GLU A 473 -5.37 9.97 -28.96
C GLU A 473 -6.62 9.40 -29.63
N MET A 474 -7.63 9.05 -28.81
CA MET A 474 -8.92 8.56 -29.32
C MET A 474 -9.93 9.68 -29.31
N LYS A 475 -10.32 10.12 -30.48
CA LYS A 475 -11.41 11.07 -30.73
C LYS A 475 -12.49 10.40 -31.54
N ILE A 476 -13.74 10.55 -31.15
CA ILE A 476 -14.92 10.15 -31.90
C ILE A 476 -15.45 11.35 -32.65
#